data_a7af5623218df2e2666e0691a02e14db
#
_entry.id   a7af5623218df2e2666e0691a02e14db
#
_cell.length_a   1.000
_cell.length_b   1.000
_cell.length_c   1.000
_cell.angle_alpha   90.00
_cell.angle_beta   90.00
_cell.angle_gamma   90.00
#
_symmetry.space_group_name_H-M   'P 1'
#
loop_
_entity.id
_entity.type
_entity.pdbx_description
1 polymer ?
#
loop_
_entity_poly.entity_id
_entity_poly.type
_entity_poly.pdbx_seq_one_letter_code
_entity_poly.pdbx_strand_id
1 'polypeptide(L)'
;MGNDADAAVHRRFREARDYLLHNREDYATAYANFEWPRFTEFNWALDWFDQIAADPANESRYALWIVEEDGSQGRWTFPELSRRSSQVANWLRQRGVRRGDRLILMLGNQVELWETILAAAKLGAVIIPASTLLGPADLRDRVDRGDARHVVIRSADTEKFAEVPGDYTRIAVGEPVSGWHSFAAAYSADAAFSPDGPTGADDPLLLYFTSGTTAKPKLVQHTHVSYPVGHLSTMYWLGLEPGDVHLNISSPGWAKHAWSNVFAPWNAEATVFLYNYTRFDADALMAQLDRCGVTSFCAPPTVWRMLIQADLSALRKPPTKVVGAGEPLNPEVIEQVRKSWGVTIRDGFGQTETSVQIANTPGQPVKPGSMGRAVPGFRVVLLDPVSGEPSSEGEICLDLTHRPVGLMAGYADDDERTATAFAGGYYHTGDVGSIDENGYITYVGRTDDVFKASDYRISPFELESVLLEHPAVAEAAVVPSPDPIRLAVPKAYVVLAAGHEPSGETAESILRFCRQNLAPYKRIRRLQFADLPKTISGKIRRVELRGRENEAGERRQQGEYREEDFPGLKS
;
A
#
# COMPACT_ATOMS: atom_id res chain seq x y z
N MET A 1 8.88 -36.18 -16.27
CA MET A 1 8.84 -34.91 -17.05
C MET A 1 8.37 -33.70 -16.22
N GLY A 2 7.52 -33.86 -15.20
CA GLY A 2 7.10 -32.74 -14.34
C GLY A 2 8.25 -32.11 -13.53
N ASN A 3 9.07 -32.92 -12.85
CA ASN A 3 10.14 -32.41 -11.96
C ASN A 3 11.18 -31.51 -12.64
N ASP A 4 11.51 -31.73 -13.92
CA ASP A 4 12.51 -30.91 -14.62
C ASP A 4 11.95 -29.55 -15.08
N ALA A 5 10.65 -29.49 -15.41
CA ALA A 5 9.97 -28.24 -15.79
C ALA A 5 9.76 -27.36 -14.58
N ASP A 6 9.29 -27.90 -13.46
CA ASP A 6 9.08 -27.16 -12.20
C ASP A 6 10.40 -26.63 -11.64
N ALA A 7 11.47 -27.45 -11.70
CA ALA A 7 12.82 -27.00 -11.34
C ALA A 7 13.35 -25.87 -12.23
N ALA A 8 12.95 -25.84 -13.53
CA ALA A 8 13.33 -24.76 -14.44
C ALA A 8 12.58 -23.46 -14.14
N VAL A 9 11.29 -23.52 -13.77
CA VAL A 9 10.47 -22.36 -13.39
C VAL A 9 11.01 -21.72 -12.11
N HIS A 10 11.20 -22.52 -11.06
CA HIS A 10 11.80 -22.06 -9.79
C HIS A 10 13.17 -21.40 -10.00
N ARG A 11 14.04 -22.03 -10.77
CA ARG A 11 15.39 -21.52 -11.08
C ARG A 11 15.33 -20.16 -11.77
N ARG A 12 14.47 -19.98 -12.76
CA ARG A 12 14.31 -18.71 -13.48
C ARG A 12 13.84 -17.57 -12.56
N PHE A 13 12.91 -17.86 -11.65
CA PHE A 13 12.50 -16.87 -10.65
C PHE A 13 13.66 -16.54 -9.70
N ARG A 14 14.36 -17.56 -9.20
CA ARG A 14 15.51 -17.40 -8.29
C ARG A 14 16.64 -16.59 -8.94
N GLU A 15 16.97 -16.83 -10.18
CA GLU A 15 17.98 -16.08 -10.93
C GLU A 15 17.64 -14.59 -11.01
N ALA A 16 16.40 -14.24 -11.32
CA ALA A 16 15.96 -12.83 -11.37
C ALA A 16 15.99 -12.18 -9.97
N ARG A 17 15.54 -12.90 -8.94
CA ARG A 17 15.59 -12.46 -7.55
C ARG A 17 17.04 -12.25 -7.09
N ASP A 18 17.91 -13.23 -7.32
CA ASP A 18 19.32 -13.19 -6.91
C ASP A 18 20.10 -12.11 -7.63
N TYR A 19 19.76 -11.82 -8.89
CA TYR A 19 20.32 -10.69 -9.64
C TYR A 19 20.06 -9.36 -8.91
N LEU A 20 18.82 -9.12 -8.43
CA LEU A 20 18.48 -7.93 -7.68
C LEU A 20 19.15 -7.88 -6.31
N LEU A 21 19.26 -9.02 -5.61
CA LEU A 21 19.98 -9.09 -4.34
C LEU A 21 21.47 -8.78 -4.51
N HIS A 22 22.09 -9.34 -5.55
CA HIS A 22 23.52 -9.11 -5.82
C HIS A 22 23.82 -7.66 -6.16
N ASN A 23 22.94 -7.00 -6.92
CA ASN A 23 23.10 -5.61 -7.35
C ASN A 23 22.31 -4.63 -6.45
N ARG A 24 21.98 -5.01 -5.21
CA ARG A 24 21.17 -4.18 -4.32
C ARG A 24 21.78 -2.79 -4.06
N GLU A 25 23.10 -2.72 -3.91
CA GLU A 25 23.84 -1.47 -3.66
C GLU A 25 24.38 -0.82 -4.95
N ASP A 26 24.08 -1.38 -6.12
CA ASP A 26 24.45 -0.84 -7.43
C ASP A 26 23.20 -0.59 -8.27
N TYR A 27 22.54 0.53 -7.98
CA TYR A 27 21.32 0.93 -8.69
C TYR A 27 21.52 1.04 -10.20
N ALA A 28 22.64 1.60 -10.66
CA ALA A 28 22.87 1.82 -12.09
C ALA A 28 22.92 0.50 -12.86
N THR A 29 23.67 -0.48 -12.35
CA THR A 29 23.74 -1.83 -12.93
C THR A 29 22.40 -2.55 -12.84
N ALA A 30 21.72 -2.49 -11.67
CA ALA A 30 20.43 -3.12 -11.50
C ALA A 30 19.37 -2.55 -12.47
N TYR A 31 19.30 -1.22 -12.57
CA TYR A 31 18.31 -0.55 -13.45
C TYR A 31 18.55 -0.83 -14.93
N ALA A 32 19.84 -0.79 -15.35
CA ALA A 32 20.20 -0.95 -16.77
C ALA A 32 19.99 -2.38 -17.29
N ASN A 33 20.16 -3.40 -16.45
CA ASN A 33 20.29 -4.78 -16.92
C ASN A 33 19.27 -5.75 -16.34
N PHE A 34 18.41 -5.32 -15.40
CA PHE A 34 17.38 -6.21 -14.87
C PHE A 34 16.32 -6.48 -15.93
N GLU A 35 16.05 -7.77 -16.14
CA GLU A 35 14.97 -8.24 -16.96
C GLU A 35 13.97 -9.06 -16.14
N TRP A 36 12.69 -8.80 -16.34
CA TRP A 36 11.63 -9.56 -15.70
C TRP A 36 11.64 -11.01 -16.18
N PRO A 37 11.59 -11.99 -15.26
CA PRO A 37 11.39 -13.38 -15.67
C PRO A 37 10.02 -13.52 -16.32
N ARG A 38 9.95 -14.31 -17.40
CA ARG A 38 8.72 -14.56 -18.15
C ARG A 38 8.32 -16.03 -17.99
N PHE A 39 7.03 -16.23 -17.74
CA PHE A 39 6.44 -17.54 -17.53
C PHE A 39 5.20 -17.71 -18.41
N THR A 40 4.93 -18.94 -18.87
CA THR A 40 3.66 -19.36 -19.44
C THR A 40 2.78 -20.01 -18.38
N GLU A 41 3.40 -20.75 -17.48
CA GLU A 41 2.81 -21.38 -16.31
C GLU A 41 3.61 -20.98 -15.08
N PHE A 42 2.94 -20.59 -14.02
CA PHE A 42 3.56 -20.21 -12.75
C PHE A 42 2.53 -20.18 -11.63
N ASN A 43 2.81 -20.88 -10.55
CA ASN A 43 2.08 -20.79 -9.29
C ASN A 43 3.05 -20.41 -8.17
N TRP A 44 2.99 -19.16 -7.75
CA TRP A 44 3.94 -18.64 -6.76
C TRP A 44 4.01 -19.46 -5.46
N ALA A 45 2.88 -20.02 -4.99
CA ALA A 45 2.88 -20.83 -3.78
C ALA A 45 3.57 -22.19 -3.97
N LEU A 46 3.43 -22.81 -5.15
CA LEU A 46 4.02 -24.11 -5.46
C LEU A 46 5.46 -23.97 -6.00
N ASP A 47 5.66 -23.03 -6.94
CA ASP A 47 6.92 -22.90 -7.68
C ASP A 47 7.96 -22.05 -6.96
N TRP A 48 7.53 -21.25 -5.98
CA TRP A 48 8.43 -20.45 -5.15
C TRP A 48 8.35 -20.82 -3.66
N PHE A 49 7.21 -20.56 -3.01
CA PHE A 49 7.11 -20.71 -1.55
C PHE A 49 7.38 -22.14 -1.08
N ASP A 50 6.76 -23.14 -1.70
CA ASP A 50 6.99 -24.54 -1.33
C ASP A 50 8.41 -25.01 -1.67
N GLN A 51 9.02 -24.46 -2.73
CA GLN A 51 10.40 -24.77 -3.09
C GLN A 51 11.41 -24.21 -2.08
N ILE A 52 11.23 -22.95 -1.64
CA ILE A 52 12.08 -22.39 -0.58
C ILE A 52 11.82 -23.05 0.77
N ALA A 53 10.61 -23.51 1.04
CA ALA A 53 10.27 -24.27 2.23
C ALA A 53 10.94 -25.65 2.27
N ALA A 54 11.21 -26.24 1.10
CA ALA A 54 11.93 -27.51 0.97
C ALA A 54 13.47 -27.33 1.01
N ASP A 55 13.97 -26.12 0.93
CA ASP A 55 15.41 -25.84 0.99
C ASP A 55 15.92 -26.04 2.45
N PRO A 56 16.93 -26.91 2.68
CA PRO A 56 17.50 -27.14 4.01
C PRO A 56 17.98 -25.85 4.71
N ALA A 57 18.37 -24.82 3.96
CA ALA A 57 18.77 -23.53 4.52
C ALA A 57 17.61 -22.82 5.24
N ASN A 58 16.36 -23.17 4.94
CA ASN A 58 15.16 -22.58 5.51
C ASN A 58 14.46 -23.49 6.53
N GLU A 59 14.99 -24.69 6.83
CA GLU A 59 14.36 -25.66 7.72
C GLU A 59 13.98 -25.08 9.09
N SER A 60 14.83 -24.25 9.67
CA SER A 60 14.63 -23.61 10.97
C SER A 60 14.28 -22.11 10.90
N ARG A 61 14.23 -21.52 9.70
CA ARG A 61 13.90 -20.11 9.54
C ARG A 61 12.40 -19.88 9.69
N TYR A 62 12.03 -18.86 10.43
CA TYR A 62 10.63 -18.46 10.53
C TYR A 62 10.21 -17.73 9.27
N ALA A 63 9.12 -18.19 8.64
CA ALA A 63 8.43 -17.46 7.59
C ALA A 63 7.50 -16.40 8.19
N LEU A 64 6.88 -16.70 9.34
CA LEU A 64 5.93 -15.83 10.01
C LEU A 64 6.18 -15.82 11.53
N TRP A 65 6.17 -14.64 12.12
CA TRP A 65 6.28 -14.43 13.56
C TRP A 65 5.29 -13.35 14.00
N ILE A 66 4.30 -13.71 14.78
CA ILE A 66 3.28 -12.82 15.32
C ILE A 66 3.47 -12.67 16.82
N VAL A 67 3.46 -11.43 17.29
CA VAL A 67 3.51 -11.07 18.71
C VAL A 67 2.25 -10.27 19.03
N GLU A 68 1.55 -10.66 20.08
CA GLU A 68 0.37 -9.97 20.58
C GLU A 68 0.74 -8.92 21.64
N GLU A 69 -0.17 -7.99 21.90
CA GLU A 69 0.01 -6.92 22.89
C GLU A 69 0.23 -7.45 24.32
N ASP A 70 -0.36 -8.60 24.65
CA ASP A 70 -0.16 -9.29 25.94
C ASP A 70 1.18 -10.04 26.06
N GLY A 71 1.99 -10.02 25.00
CA GLY A 71 3.29 -10.68 24.92
C GLY A 71 3.24 -12.14 24.48
N SER A 72 2.06 -12.71 24.28
CA SER A 72 1.93 -14.02 23.63
C SER A 72 2.43 -13.95 22.19
N GLN A 73 2.90 -15.09 21.64
CA GLN A 73 3.49 -15.10 20.30
C GLN A 73 3.33 -16.46 19.63
N GLY A 74 3.25 -16.42 18.31
CA GLY A 74 3.31 -17.58 17.42
C GLY A 74 4.45 -17.43 16.42
N ARG A 75 5.13 -18.53 16.12
CA ARG A 75 6.20 -18.60 15.12
C ARG A 75 5.99 -19.82 14.24
N TRP A 76 6.12 -19.64 12.95
CA TRP A 76 5.96 -20.73 11.97
C TRP A 76 7.11 -20.68 10.97
N THR A 77 7.79 -21.81 10.83
CA THR A 77 8.86 -21.97 9.84
C THR A 77 8.29 -22.06 8.42
N PHE A 78 9.14 -21.90 7.42
CA PHE A 78 8.73 -22.07 6.01
C PHE A 78 8.13 -23.47 5.76
N PRO A 79 8.78 -24.60 6.22
CA PRO A 79 8.19 -25.93 6.09
C PRO A 79 6.84 -26.09 6.79
N GLU A 80 6.68 -25.51 7.98
CA GLU A 80 5.40 -25.57 8.73
C GLU A 80 4.27 -24.88 7.97
N LEU A 81 4.49 -23.66 7.44
CA LEU A 81 3.48 -22.95 6.68
C LEU A 81 3.16 -23.64 5.34
N SER A 82 4.17 -24.19 4.65
CA SER A 82 3.97 -24.98 3.44
C SER A 82 3.05 -26.19 3.71
N ARG A 83 3.33 -26.94 4.76
CA ARG A 83 2.53 -28.11 5.18
C ARG A 83 1.12 -27.69 5.58
N ARG A 84 0.96 -26.68 6.43
CA ARG A 84 -0.34 -26.21 6.93
C ARG A 84 -1.20 -25.63 5.80
N SER A 85 -0.61 -24.85 4.89
CA SER A 85 -1.33 -24.33 3.73
C SER A 85 -1.77 -25.44 2.76
N SER A 86 -1.01 -26.54 2.66
CA SER A 86 -1.43 -27.72 1.90
C SER A 86 -2.62 -28.43 2.53
N GLN A 87 -2.65 -28.55 3.86
CA GLN A 87 -3.82 -29.07 4.59
C GLN A 87 -5.06 -28.17 4.35
N VAL A 88 -4.88 -26.86 4.46
CA VAL A 88 -5.96 -25.88 4.19
C VAL A 88 -6.43 -25.98 2.74
N ALA A 89 -5.53 -26.09 1.77
CA ALA A 89 -5.89 -26.25 0.36
C ALA A 89 -6.72 -27.51 0.11
N ASN A 90 -6.30 -28.66 0.64
CA ASN A 90 -7.04 -29.91 0.52
C ASN A 90 -8.42 -29.81 1.18
N TRP A 91 -8.51 -29.19 2.35
CA TRP A 91 -9.78 -29.00 3.03
C TRP A 91 -10.72 -28.03 2.30
N LEU A 92 -10.20 -26.91 1.79
CA LEU A 92 -10.97 -25.96 0.98
C LEU A 92 -11.53 -26.64 -0.28
N ARG A 93 -10.69 -27.50 -0.96
CA ARG A 93 -11.14 -28.32 -2.07
C ARG A 93 -12.31 -29.24 -1.71
N GLN A 94 -12.28 -29.86 -0.52
CA GLN A 94 -13.41 -30.66 0.02
C GLN A 94 -14.65 -29.81 0.29
N ARG A 95 -14.49 -28.51 0.60
CA ARG A 95 -15.60 -27.56 0.75
C ARG A 95 -16.08 -26.96 -0.56
N GLY A 96 -15.57 -27.41 -1.69
CA GLY A 96 -16.04 -27.02 -3.02
C GLY A 96 -15.23 -25.92 -3.69
N VAL A 97 -14.16 -25.42 -3.07
CA VAL A 97 -13.29 -24.40 -3.71
C VAL A 97 -12.57 -25.02 -4.91
N ARG A 98 -12.66 -24.35 -6.05
CA ARG A 98 -12.06 -24.77 -7.32
C ARG A 98 -11.21 -23.66 -7.93
N ARG A 99 -10.39 -24.01 -8.91
CA ARG A 99 -9.65 -23.04 -9.72
C ARG A 99 -10.59 -21.99 -10.28
N GLY A 100 -10.20 -20.71 -10.17
CA GLY A 100 -10.96 -19.57 -10.65
C GLY A 100 -12.10 -19.11 -9.71
N ASP A 101 -12.47 -19.91 -8.69
CA ASP A 101 -13.45 -19.46 -7.71
C ASP A 101 -12.91 -18.27 -6.92
N ARG A 102 -13.79 -17.31 -6.66
CA ARG A 102 -13.45 -16.09 -5.91
C ARG A 102 -13.79 -16.26 -4.43
N LEU A 103 -12.81 -15.99 -3.57
CA LEU A 103 -12.87 -16.19 -2.13
C LEU A 103 -12.64 -14.87 -1.41
N ILE A 104 -13.64 -14.38 -0.66
CA ILE A 104 -13.44 -13.24 0.26
C ILE A 104 -12.62 -13.71 1.45
N LEU A 105 -11.50 -13.02 1.71
CA LEU A 105 -10.63 -13.27 2.84
C LEU A 105 -10.62 -12.06 3.78
N MET A 106 -11.33 -12.15 4.91
CA MET A 106 -11.52 -11.06 5.87
C MET A 106 -11.02 -11.49 7.26
N LEU A 107 -9.70 -11.54 7.42
CA LEU A 107 -9.02 -11.90 8.66
C LEU A 107 -8.13 -10.75 9.14
N GLY A 108 -7.81 -10.73 10.43
CA GLY A 108 -6.74 -9.93 11.00
C GLY A 108 -5.36 -10.55 10.78
N ASN A 109 -4.35 -10.00 11.44
CA ASN A 109 -3.00 -10.56 11.43
C ASN A 109 -2.94 -11.82 12.33
N GLN A 110 -3.41 -12.92 11.80
CA GLN A 110 -3.46 -14.24 12.41
C GLN A 110 -2.99 -15.29 11.41
N VAL A 111 -2.40 -16.38 11.84
CA VAL A 111 -1.72 -17.34 10.94
C VAL A 111 -2.61 -17.87 9.82
N GLU A 112 -3.90 -18.02 10.08
CA GLU A 112 -4.90 -18.51 9.11
C GLU A 112 -5.02 -17.59 7.89
N LEU A 113 -4.68 -16.30 8.02
CA LEU A 113 -4.63 -15.37 6.88
C LEU A 113 -3.59 -15.85 5.85
N TRP A 114 -2.37 -16.10 6.28
CA TRP A 114 -1.27 -16.54 5.41
C TRP A 114 -1.45 -17.97 4.89
N GLU A 115 -1.95 -18.85 5.75
CA GLU A 115 -2.32 -20.21 5.34
C GLU A 115 -3.37 -20.23 4.24
N THR A 116 -4.39 -19.35 4.35
CA THR A 116 -5.44 -19.24 3.34
C THR A 116 -4.92 -18.61 2.06
N ILE A 117 -4.05 -17.58 2.13
CA ILE A 117 -3.43 -16.97 0.94
C ILE A 117 -2.65 -18.02 0.16
N LEU A 118 -1.78 -18.79 0.83
CA LEU A 118 -1.01 -19.85 0.19
C LEU A 118 -1.92 -20.97 -0.35
N ALA A 119 -2.92 -21.38 0.43
CA ALA A 119 -3.85 -22.43 0.03
C ALA A 119 -4.69 -22.04 -1.20
N ALA A 120 -5.22 -20.83 -1.23
CA ALA A 120 -5.97 -20.32 -2.37
C ALA A 120 -5.09 -20.23 -3.62
N ALA A 121 -3.84 -19.75 -3.47
CA ALA A 121 -2.87 -19.73 -4.57
C ALA A 121 -2.58 -21.15 -5.09
N LYS A 122 -2.34 -22.13 -4.21
CA LYS A 122 -2.12 -23.54 -4.59
C LYS A 122 -3.30 -24.13 -5.38
N LEU A 123 -4.52 -23.76 -5.02
CA LEU A 123 -5.75 -24.18 -5.70
C LEU A 123 -5.99 -23.44 -7.03
N GLY A 124 -5.32 -22.31 -7.26
CA GLY A 124 -5.64 -21.41 -8.36
C GLY A 124 -6.95 -20.65 -8.13
N ALA A 125 -7.37 -20.49 -6.89
CA ALA A 125 -8.53 -19.66 -6.52
C ALA A 125 -8.13 -18.17 -6.44
N VAL A 126 -9.09 -17.29 -6.68
CA VAL A 126 -8.90 -15.84 -6.68
C VAL A 126 -9.24 -15.28 -5.31
N ILE A 127 -8.32 -14.57 -4.70
CA ILE A 127 -8.50 -13.97 -3.38
C ILE A 127 -9.07 -12.56 -3.54
N ILE A 128 -10.16 -12.26 -2.81
CA ILE A 128 -10.68 -10.92 -2.61
C ILE A 128 -10.29 -10.48 -1.19
N PRO A 129 -9.17 -9.77 -1.00
CA PRO A 129 -8.77 -9.31 0.32
C PRO A 129 -9.78 -8.28 0.85
N ALA A 130 -10.21 -8.45 2.08
CA ALA A 130 -11.21 -7.60 2.71
C ALA A 130 -10.75 -7.16 4.11
N SER A 131 -10.91 -5.86 4.40
CA SER A 131 -10.65 -5.33 5.74
C SER A 131 -11.74 -5.76 6.72
N THR A 132 -11.35 -6.08 7.94
CA THR A 132 -12.29 -6.35 9.04
C THR A 132 -13.12 -5.13 9.45
N LEU A 133 -12.80 -3.95 8.94
CA LEU A 133 -13.56 -2.71 9.16
C LEU A 133 -14.77 -2.55 8.23
N LEU A 134 -14.91 -3.41 7.21
CA LEU A 134 -16.02 -3.34 6.26
C LEU A 134 -17.37 -3.64 6.92
N GLY A 135 -18.39 -2.90 6.50
CA GLY A 135 -19.77 -3.12 6.88
C GLY A 135 -20.53 -4.01 5.89
N PRO A 136 -21.83 -4.37 6.20
CA PRO A 136 -22.64 -5.25 5.36
C PRO A 136 -22.80 -4.76 3.91
N ALA A 137 -22.95 -3.45 3.69
CA ALA A 137 -23.08 -2.88 2.34
C ALA A 137 -21.84 -3.08 1.49
N ASP A 138 -20.66 -2.88 2.08
CA ASP A 138 -19.38 -3.11 1.40
C ASP A 138 -19.16 -4.60 1.09
N LEU A 139 -19.57 -5.48 2.01
CA LEU A 139 -19.46 -6.93 1.84
C LEU A 139 -20.42 -7.43 0.77
N ARG A 140 -21.62 -6.87 0.70
CA ARG A 140 -22.57 -7.14 -0.40
C ARG A 140 -21.97 -6.79 -1.76
N ASP A 141 -21.37 -5.60 -1.90
CA ASP A 141 -20.71 -5.19 -3.15
C ASP A 141 -19.58 -6.18 -3.55
N ARG A 142 -18.84 -6.73 -2.58
CA ARG A 142 -17.81 -7.76 -2.84
C ARG A 142 -18.38 -9.11 -3.23
N VAL A 143 -19.51 -9.51 -2.64
CA VAL A 143 -20.19 -10.75 -3.04
C VAL A 143 -20.76 -10.59 -4.45
N ASP A 144 -21.47 -9.50 -4.72
CA ASP A 144 -22.20 -9.31 -5.98
C ASP A 144 -21.22 -9.02 -7.14
N ARG A 145 -20.42 -7.94 -7.06
CA ARG A 145 -19.50 -7.55 -8.13
C ARG A 145 -18.23 -8.39 -8.18
N GLY A 146 -17.79 -8.87 -7.01
CA GLY A 146 -16.67 -9.81 -6.91
C GLY A 146 -17.07 -11.22 -7.30
N ASP A 147 -18.33 -11.57 -7.53
CA ASP A 147 -18.82 -12.93 -7.77
C ASP A 147 -18.20 -13.93 -6.79
N ALA A 148 -18.23 -13.59 -5.50
CA ALA A 148 -17.60 -14.40 -4.46
C ALA A 148 -18.42 -15.64 -4.16
N ARG A 149 -17.78 -16.82 -4.24
CA ARG A 149 -18.40 -18.12 -3.95
C ARG A 149 -18.02 -18.70 -2.60
N HIS A 150 -17.03 -18.14 -1.97
CA HIS A 150 -16.52 -18.58 -0.68
C HIS A 150 -16.14 -17.38 0.19
N VAL A 151 -16.34 -17.53 1.49
CA VAL A 151 -16.02 -16.48 2.47
C VAL A 151 -15.27 -17.10 3.64
N VAL A 152 -14.10 -16.58 3.94
CA VAL A 152 -13.26 -16.95 5.11
C VAL A 152 -13.11 -15.71 5.99
N ILE A 153 -13.70 -15.74 7.19
CA ILE A 153 -13.71 -14.59 8.10
C ILE A 153 -13.52 -15.02 9.56
N ARG A 154 -13.23 -14.03 10.42
CA ARG A 154 -13.21 -14.29 11.87
C ARG A 154 -14.61 -14.61 12.38
N SER A 155 -14.72 -15.52 13.35
CA SER A 155 -15.98 -15.85 14.02
C SER A 155 -16.70 -14.61 14.57
N ALA A 156 -15.95 -13.65 15.09
CA ALA A 156 -16.48 -12.38 15.61
C ALA A 156 -17.10 -11.45 14.56
N ASP A 157 -16.85 -11.68 13.27
CA ASP A 157 -17.35 -10.84 12.18
C ASP A 157 -18.50 -11.50 11.40
N THR A 158 -18.93 -12.71 11.77
CA THR A 158 -19.97 -13.47 11.03
C THR A 158 -21.30 -12.77 10.96
N GLU A 159 -21.66 -12.00 11.98
CA GLU A 159 -22.91 -11.23 12.01
C GLU A 159 -23.00 -10.18 10.88
N LYS A 160 -21.86 -9.67 10.39
CA LYS A 160 -21.82 -8.73 9.26
C LYS A 160 -22.39 -9.32 7.98
N PHE A 161 -22.40 -10.65 7.88
CA PHE A 161 -22.95 -11.39 6.74
C PHE A 161 -24.41 -11.80 6.90
N ALA A 162 -25.05 -11.52 8.05
CA ALA A 162 -26.47 -11.85 8.28
C ALA A 162 -27.40 -11.17 7.25
N GLU A 163 -27.05 -9.95 6.83
CA GLU A 163 -27.78 -9.17 5.84
C GLU A 163 -27.15 -9.20 4.43
N VAL A 164 -26.17 -10.07 4.19
CA VAL A 164 -25.53 -10.24 2.89
C VAL A 164 -26.04 -11.54 2.25
N PRO A 165 -27.06 -11.47 1.38
CA PRO A 165 -27.59 -12.66 0.71
C PRO A 165 -26.58 -13.20 -0.30
N GLY A 166 -26.66 -14.51 -0.58
CA GLY A 166 -25.85 -15.18 -1.59
C GLY A 166 -25.67 -16.66 -1.27
N ASP A 167 -25.43 -17.43 -2.33
CA ASP A 167 -25.08 -18.85 -2.22
C ASP A 167 -23.55 -18.99 -2.25
N TYR A 168 -22.94 -18.81 -1.08
CA TYR A 168 -21.50 -18.93 -0.89
C TYR A 168 -21.18 -19.80 0.33
N THR A 169 -20.08 -20.55 0.24
CA THR A 169 -19.56 -21.33 1.36
C THR A 169 -19.07 -20.41 2.48
N ARG A 170 -19.53 -20.65 3.70
CA ARG A 170 -19.25 -19.85 4.90
C ARG A 170 -18.26 -20.56 5.78
N ILE A 171 -17.09 -19.96 5.98
CA ILE A 171 -15.99 -20.51 6.78
C ILE A 171 -15.62 -19.50 7.87
N ALA A 172 -15.67 -19.94 9.13
CA ALA A 172 -15.34 -19.13 10.31
C ALA A 172 -14.02 -19.59 10.93
N VAL A 173 -13.18 -18.60 11.24
CA VAL A 173 -11.90 -18.78 11.94
C VAL A 173 -12.05 -18.32 13.38
N GLY A 174 -11.78 -19.20 14.33
CA GLY A 174 -11.95 -18.98 15.76
C GLY A 174 -13.02 -19.90 16.34
N GLU A 175 -13.83 -19.40 17.26
CA GLU A 175 -14.91 -20.18 17.90
C GLU A 175 -15.94 -20.67 16.89
N PRO A 176 -16.52 -21.87 17.09
CA PRO A 176 -17.53 -22.42 16.19
C PRO A 176 -18.78 -21.51 16.11
N VAL A 177 -19.28 -21.28 14.90
CA VAL A 177 -20.49 -20.50 14.64
C VAL A 177 -21.51 -21.36 13.89
N SER A 178 -22.77 -21.35 14.33
CA SER A 178 -23.85 -22.11 13.67
C SER A 178 -24.03 -21.66 12.21
N GLY A 179 -24.11 -22.63 11.30
CA GLY A 179 -24.24 -22.37 9.87
C GLY A 179 -22.93 -22.00 9.16
N TRP A 180 -21.78 -22.04 9.86
CA TRP A 180 -20.45 -21.81 9.32
C TRP A 180 -19.58 -23.06 9.49
N HIS A 181 -18.75 -23.39 8.53
CA HIS A 181 -17.70 -24.40 8.67
C HIS A 181 -16.58 -23.86 9.56
N SER A 182 -16.16 -24.66 10.53
CA SER A 182 -15.01 -24.29 11.38
C SER A 182 -13.70 -24.51 10.61
N PHE A 183 -12.89 -23.46 10.49
CA PHE A 183 -11.58 -23.50 9.84
C PHE A 183 -10.61 -24.49 10.53
N ALA A 184 -10.74 -24.69 11.84
CA ALA A 184 -9.90 -25.62 12.60
C ALA A 184 -9.94 -27.07 12.05
N ALA A 185 -11.03 -27.45 11.38
CA ALA A 185 -11.15 -28.75 10.72
C ALA A 185 -10.14 -28.94 9.57
N ALA A 186 -9.58 -27.86 9.02
CA ALA A 186 -8.59 -27.93 7.95
C ALA A 186 -7.31 -28.64 8.37
N TYR A 187 -6.92 -28.53 9.64
CA TYR A 187 -5.69 -29.11 10.15
C TYR A 187 -5.72 -30.66 10.26
N SER A 188 -6.89 -31.26 10.09
CA SER A 188 -7.05 -32.71 10.01
C SER A 188 -7.00 -33.24 8.56
N ALA A 189 -6.91 -32.37 7.57
CA ALA A 189 -6.79 -32.78 6.18
C ALA A 189 -5.35 -33.25 5.85
N ASP A 190 -5.22 -34.00 4.75
CA ASP A 190 -3.92 -34.46 4.27
C ASP A 190 -3.01 -33.27 3.95
N ALA A 191 -1.75 -33.38 4.34
CA ALA A 191 -0.71 -32.41 4.03
C ALA A 191 -0.09 -32.63 2.63
N ALA A 192 -0.28 -33.79 2.02
CA ALA A 192 0.14 -34.04 0.65
C ALA A 192 -0.83 -33.35 -0.31
N PHE A 193 -0.36 -32.31 -1.01
CA PHE A 193 -1.16 -31.55 -1.96
C PHE A 193 -0.67 -31.78 -3.38
N SER A 194 -1.62 -31.98 -4.29
CA SER A 194 -1.38 -32.00 -5.75
C SER A 194 -2.36 -31.04 -6.41
N PRO A 195 -1.91 -30.12 -7.27
CA PRO A 195 -2.80 -29.23 -7.99
C PRO A 195 -3.67 -29.98 -9.01
N ASP A 196 -4.85 -29.45 -9.33
CA ASP A 196 -5.77 -30.04 -10.31
C ASP A 196 -5.31 -29.83 -11.78
N GLY A 197 -4.16 -29.21 -11.96
CA GLY A 197 -3.52 -28.92 -13.25
C GLY A 197 -2.57 -27.74 -13.15
N PRO A 198 -1.86 -27.39 -14.22
CA PRO A 198 -0.93 -26.26 -14.24
C PRO A 198 -1.69 -24.93 -14.04
N THR A 199 -1.04 -23.97 -13.42
CA THR A 199 -1.56 -22.60 -13.29
C THR A 199 -0.97 -21.74 -14.38
N GLY A 200 -1.80 -21.13 -15.22
CA GLY A 200 -1.35 -20.18 -16.23
C GLY A 200 -0.77 -18.91 -15.57
N ALA A 201 0.26 -18.35 -16.18
CA ALA A 201 0.89 -17.12 -15.69
C ALA A 201 -0.11 -15.94 -15.58
N ASP A 202 -1.10 -15.92 -16.48
CA ASP A 202 -2.14 -14.90 -16.55
C ASP A 202 -3.42 -15.28 -15.78
N ASP A 203 -3.45 -16.45 -15.12
CA ASP A 203 -4.58 -16.82 -14.28
C ASP A 203 -4.72 -15.81 -13.14
N PRO A 204 -5.94 -15.33 -12.85
CA PRO A 204 -6.18 -14.37 -11.75
C PRO A 204 -5.80 -14.97 -10.40
N LEU A 205 -5.13 -14.18 -9.55
CA LEU A 205 -4.81 -14.53 -8.16
C LEU A 205 -5.49 -13.62 -7.15
N LEU A 206 -5.53 -12.32 -7.44
CA LEU A 206 -6.02 -11.29 -6.51
C LEU A 206 -7.00 -10.36 -7.23
N LEU A 207 -8.07 -10.00 -6.53
CA LEU A 207 -9.05 -9.01 -6.95
C LEU A 207 -9.25 -7.98 -5.83
N TYR A 208 -8.67 -6.79 -6.00
CA TYR A 208 -8.74 -5.71 -5.02
C TYR A 208 -9.88 -4.74 -5.31
N PHE A 209 -10.69 -4.46 -4.30
CA PHE A 209 -11.63 -3.36 -4.31
C PHE A 209 -10.93 -2.10 -3.80
N THR A 210 -10.63 -1.15 -4.69
CA THR A 210 -9.93 0.09 -4.33
C THR A 210 -10.88 1.27 -4.32
N SER A 211 -10.72 2.15 -3.33
CA SER A 211 -11.42 3.44 -3.32
C SER A 211 -10.94 4.30 -4.49
N GLY A 212 -11.83 4.57 -5.42
CA GLY A 212 -11.59 5.53 -6.52
C GLY A 212 -12.20 6.90 -6.20
N THR A 213 -11.98 7.86 -7.10
CA THR A 213 -12.66 9.16 -7.10
C THR A 213 -14.15 9.05 -7.46
N THR A 214 -14.60 7.86 -7.90
CA THR A 214 -15.98 7.52 -8.24
C THR A 214 -16.72 6.93 -7.04
N ALA A 215 -18.07 6.91 -7.11
CA ALA A 215 -18.94 6.41 -6.04
C ALA A 215 -18.74 4.91 -5.71
N LYS A 216 -18.25 4.11 -6.66
CA LYS A 216 -18.01 2.67 -6.46
C LYS A 216 -16.52 2.32 -6.55
N PRO A 217 -16.03 1.36 -5.72
CA PRO A 217 -14.65 0.87 -5.81
C PRO A 217 -14.33 0.31 -7.20
N LYS A 218 -13.08 0.49 -7.64
CA LYS A 218 -12.51 -0.21 -8.81
C LYS A 218 -12.14 -1.64 -8.42
N LEU A 219 -12.22 -2.57 -9.34
CA LEU A 219 -11.83 -3.97 -9.16
C LEU A 219 -10.50 -4.22 -9.88
N VAL A 220 -9.41 -4.08 -9.17
CA VAL A 220 -8.06 -4.27 -9.72
C VAL A 220 -7.71 -5.76 -9.72
N GLN A 221 -7.44 -6.32 -10.90
CA GLN A 221 -7.12 -7.73 -11.06
C GLN A 221 -5.62 -7.94 -11.25
N HIS A 222 -5.06 -8.81 -10.42
CA HIS A 222 -3.69 -9.29 -10.54
C HIS A 222 -3.63 -10.80 -10.77
N THR A 223 -2.61 -11.23 -11.51
CA THR A 223 -2.38 -12.63 -11.88
C THR A 223 -1.37 -13.29 -10.95
N HIS A 224 -1.17 -14.62 -11.11
CA HIS A 224 -0.13 -15.37 -10.41
C HIS A 224 1.30 -14.87 -10.69
N VAL A 225 1.48 -14.12 -11.78
CA VAL A 225 2.77 -13.49 -12.13
C VAL A 225 2.78 -12.01 -11.80
N SER A 226 1.76 -11.24 -12.19
CA SER A 226 1.83 -9.78 -12.10
C SER A 226 2.09 -9.28 -10.68
N TYR A 227 1.50 -9.90 -9.66
CA TYR A 227 1.70 -9.43 -8.29
C TYR A 227 2.88 -10.11 -7.61
N PRO A 228 2.94 -11.45 -7.49
CA PRO A 228 4.04 -12.10 -6.78
C PRO A 228 5.42 -11.79 -7.40
N VAL A 229 5.55 -11.90 -8.72
CA VAL A 229 6.82 -11.61 -9.43
C VAL A 229 7.08 -10.10 -9.48
N GLY A 230 6.04 -9.30 -9.70
CA GLY A 230 6.14 -7.84 -9.68
C GLY A 230 6.72 -7.30 -8.37
N HIS A 231 6.48 -7.98 -7.25
CA HIS A 231 7.02 -7.59 -5.94
C HIS A 231 8.52 -7.88 -5.75
N LEU A 232 9.22 -8.36 -6.76
CA LEU A 232 10.68 -8.27 -6.82
C LEU A 232 11.16 -6.81 -6.78
N SER A 233 10.39 -5.89 -7.38
CA SER A 233 10.69 -4.44 -7.27
C SER A 233 10.49 -3.92 -5.85
N THR A 234 9.46 -4.38 -5.15
CA THR A 234 9.21 -4.01 -3.75
C THR A 234 10.29 -4.60 -2.83
N MET A 235 10.68 -5.85 -3.04
CA MET A 235 11.80 -6.48 -2.34
C MET A 235 13.09 -5.67 -2.51
N TYR A 236 13.40 -5.24 -3.72
CA TYR A 236 14.57 -4.42 -4.04
C TYR A 236 14.53 -3.08 -3.32
N TRP A 237 13.40 -2.37 -3.34
CA TRP A 237 13.22 -1.11 -2.61
C TRP A 237 13.35 -1.29 -1.10
N LEU A 238 12.71 -2.29 -0.50
CA LEU A 238 12.83 -2.60 0.92
C LEU A 238 14.28 -2.94 1.30
N GLY A 239 15.06 -3.44 0.34
CA GLY A 239 16.44 -3.88 0.54
C GLY A 239 16.52 -5.18 1.32
N LEU A 240 15.49 -6.01 1.25
CA LEU A 240 15.41 -7.27 2.01
C LEU A 240 16.39 -8.32 1.51
N GLU A 241 16.87 -9.12 2.45
CA GLU A 241 17.79 -10.23 2.25
C GLU A 241 17.28 -11.49 2.99
N PRO A 242 17.75 -12.68 2.61
CA PRO A 242 17.46 -13.88 3.37
C PRO A 242 17.85 -13.76 4.84
N GLY A 243 16.90 -14.06 5.73
CA GLY A 243 17.10 -13.98 7.18
C GLY A 243 16.77 -12.64 7.83
N ASP A 244 16.39 -11.62 7.07
CA ASP A 244 15.82 -10.39 7.65
C ASP A 244 14.54 -10.70 8.45
N VAL A 245 14.32 -9.91 9.51
CA VAL A 245 13.06 -9.84 10.25
C VAL A 245 12.37 -8.54 9.87
N HIS A 246 11.29 -8.63 9.11
CA HIS A 246 10.63 -7.49 8.49
C HIS A 246 9.27 -7.20 9.13
N LEU A 247 9.13 -6.00 9.69
CA LEU A 247 7.85 -5.46 10.15
C LEU A 247 7.29 -4.46 9.13
N ASN A 248 6.05 -4.67 8.70
CA ASN A 248 5.29 -3.66 7.98
C ASN A 248 3.96 -3.38 8.69
N ILE A 249 3.70 -2.11 8.96
CA ILE A 249 2.42 -1.68 9.52
C ILE A 249 1.45 -1.37 8.37
N SER A 250 0.56 -2.31 8.14
CA SER A 250 -0.56 -2.21 7.21
C SER A 250 -1.62 -3.25 7.58
N SER A 251 -2.90 -2.90 7.46
CA SER A 251 -3.98 -3.84 7.75
C SER A 251 -4.21 -4.80 6.57
N PRO A 252 -4.57 -6.07 6.84
CA PRO A 252 -5.07 -6.99 5.83
C PRO A 252 -6.26 -6.39 5.06
N GLY A 253 -6.40 -6.75 3.79
CA GLY A 253 -7.40 -6.17 2.89
C GLY A 253 -6.88 -5.01 2.04
N TRP A 254 -5.72 -4.44 2.37
CA TRP A 254 -5.06 -3.40 1.58
C TRP A 254 -3.88 -3.98 0.78
N ALA A 255 -3.66 -3.45 -0.41
CA ALA A 255 -2.58 -3.88 -1.29
C ALA A 255 -1.21 -3.82 -0.59
N LYS A 256 -0.92 -2.75 0.16
CA LYS A 256 0.35 -2.59 0.88
C LYS A 256 0.63 -3.74 1.87
N HIS A 257 -0.42 -4.37 2.43
CA HIS A 257 -0.25 -5.55 3.27
C HIS A 257 0.32 -6.72 2.45
N ALA A 258 -0.27 -7.03 1.31
CA ALA A 258 0.24 -8.09 0.43
C ALA A 258 1.66 -7.79 -0.08
N TRP A 259 1.96 -6.52 -0.40
CA TRP A 259 3.30 -6.12 -0.82
C TRP A 259 4.37 -6.48 0.20
N SER A 260 4.14 -6.10 1.45
CA SER A 260 5.16 -5.99 2.47
C SER A 260 4.98 -6.98 3.63
N ASN A 261 3.87 -7.73 3.67
CA ASN A 261 3.62 -8.81 4.64
C ASN A 261 3.39 -10.18 3.97
N VAL A 262 3.57 -10.28 2.64
CA VAL A 262 3.44 -11.56 1.93
C VAL A 262 4.54 -11.67 0.87
N PHE A 263 4.40 -10.97 -0.26
CA PHE A 263 5.21 -11.25 -1.46
C PHE A 263 6.65 -10.80 -1.33
N ALA A 264 6.92 -9.52 -1.04
CA ALA A 264 8.29 -9.03 -1.01
C ALA A 264 9.16 -9.70 0.07
N PRO A 265 8.69 -9.89 1.33
CA PRO A 265 9.48 -10.59 2.33
C PRO A 265 9.75 -12.06 1.96
N TRP A 266 8.74 -12.77 1.47
CA TRP A 266 8.93 -14.18 1.13
C TRP A 266 9.68 -14.38 -0.20
N ASN A 267 9.62 -13.42 -1.12
CA ASN A 267 10.54 -13.41 -2.26
C ASN A 267 12.01 -13.30 -1.80
N ALA A 268 12.26 -12.58 -0.72
CA ALA A 268 13.59 -12.43 -0.11
C ALA A 268 13.97 -13.57 0.85
N GLU A 269 13.09 -14.52 1.12
CA GLU A 269 13.27 -15.53 2.19
C GLU A 269 13.46 -14.89 3.59
N ALA A 270 12.78 -13.75 3.83
CA ALA A 270 12.77 -13.02 5.09
C ALA A 270 11.58 -13.45 5.96
N THR A 271 11.71 -13.26 7.27
CA THR A 271 10.62 -13.45 8.23
C THR A 271 9.64 -12.29 8.16
N VAL A 272 8.36 -12.56 7.93
CA VAL A 272 7.27 -11.61 8.16
C VAL A 272 7.03 -11.52 9.65
N PHE A 273 7.34 -10.38 10.24
CA PHE A 273 7.11 -10.12 11.66
C PHE A 273 5.92 -9.19 11.85
N LEU A 274 5.03 -9.52 12.78
CA LEU A 274 3.85 -8.73 13.13
C LEU A 274 3.85 -8.44 14.62
N TYR A 275 3.47 -7.21 14.98
CA TYR A 275 3.10 -6.84 16.32
C TYR A 275 1.65 -6.36 16.33
N ASN A 276 0.76 -7.13 16.93
CA ASN A 276 -0.64 -6.81 17.07
C ASN A 276 -0.86 -5.96 18.31
N TYR A 277 -1.56 -4.85 18.16
CA TYR A 277 -1.93 -3.93 19.22
C TYR A 277 -3.34 -3.37 18.98
N THR A 278 -4.01 -3.02 20.07
CA THR A 278 -5.35 -2.41 20.03
C THR A 278 -5.26 -0.92 19.68
N ARG A 279 -4.29 -0.24 20.27
CA ARG A 279 -4.00 1.17 20.05
C ARG A 279 -2.51 1.35 19.81
N PHE A 280 -2.17 2.20 18.84
CA PHE A 280 -0.78 2.52 18.56
C PHE A 280 -0.11 3.19 19.78
N ASP A 281 1.03 2.63 20.18
CA ASP A 281 1.92 3.14 21.20
C ASP A 281 3.36 3.05 20.68
N ALA A 282 4.02 4.21 20.57
CA ALA A 282 5.36 4.31 19.99
C ALA A 282 6.43 3.61 20.84
N ASP A 283 6.34 3.73 22.17
CA ASP A 283 7.30 3.14 23.09
C ASP A 283 7.16 1.61 23.11
N ALA A 284 5.93 1.10 23.12
CA ALA A 284 5.65 -0.33 23.01
C ALA A 284 6.15 -0.89 21.68
N LEU A 285 5.94 -0.19 20.57
CA LEU A 285 6.45 -0.61 19.26
C LEU A 285 7.98 -0.67 19.26
N MET A 286 8.67 0.38 19.72
CA MET A 286 10.13 0.42 19.78
C MET A 286 10.69 -0.70 20.67
N ALA A 287 10.04 -1.00 21.79
CA ALA A 287 10.41 -2.11 22.65
C ALA A 287 10.32 -3.47 21.92
N GLN A 288 9.31 -3.67 21.05
CA GLN A 288 9.20 -4.88 20.25
C GLN A 288 10.27 -4.95 19.14
N LEU A 289 10.57 -3.82 18.49
CA LEU A 289 11.67 -3.75 17.50
C LEU A 289 12.98 -4.21 18.10
N ASP A 290 13.32 -3.73 19.31
CA ASP A 290 14.52 -4.14 20.05
C ASP A 290 14.48 -5.62 20.46
N ARG A 291 13.37 -6.03 21.10
CA ARG A 291 13.22 -7.38 21.69
C ARG A 291 13.28 -8.47 20.63
N CYS A 292 12.66 -8.21 19.47
CA CYS A 292 12.51 -9.20 18.41
C CYS A 292 13.60 -9.08 17.33
N GLY A 293 14.53 -8.12 17.46
CA GLY A 293 15.63 -7.95 16.52
C GLY A 293 15.16 -7.64 15.10
N VAL A 294 14.15 -6.77 14.97
CA VAL A 294 13.62 -6.37 13.67
C VAL A 294 14.69 -5.63 12.89
N THR A 295 15.01 -6.12 11.69
CA THR A 295 16.08 -5.57 10.84
C THR A 295 15.55 -4.63 9.78
N SER A 296 14.27 -4.77 9.42
CA SER A 296 13.61 -3.97 8.38
C SER A 296 12.23 -3.49 8.86
N PHE A 297 11.95 -2.21 8.67
CA PHE A 297 10.70 -1.59 9.12
C PHE A 297 10.08 -0.73 8.02
N CYS A 298 8.85 -1.06 7.64
CA CYS A 298 8.02 -0.32 6.69
C CYS A 298 6.78 0.21 7.40
N ALA A 299 6.54 1.52 7.30
CA ALA A 299 5.36 2.12 7.90
C ALA A 299 4.79 3.26 7.02
N PRO A 300 3.49 3.56 7.14
CA PRO A 300 2.93 4.74 6.49
C PRO A 300 3.43 6.02 7.18
N PRO A 301 3.44 7.16 6.48
CA PRO A 301 3.86 8.46 7.03
C PRO A 301 3.16 8.84 8.33
N THR A 302 1.89 8.46 8.50
CA THR A 302 1.15 8.68 9.75
C THR A 302 1.83 8.02 10.95
N VAL A 303 2.29 6.78 10.81
CA VAL A 303 3.01 6.06 11.87
C VAL A 303 4.35 6.72 12.15
N TRP A 304 5.08 7.11 11.11
CA TRP A 304 6.34 7.84 11.27
C TRP A 304 6.15 9.17 12.01
N ARG A 305 5.09 9.92 11.69
CA ARG A 305 4.74 11.16 12.43
C ARG A 305 4.43 10.91 13.90
N MET A 306 3.77 9.81 14.23
CA MET A 306 3.53 9.44 15.63
C MET A 306 4.81 9.01 16.34
N LEU A 307 5.69 8.28 15.67
CA LEU A 307 6.97 7.83 16.23
C LEU A 307 7.88 9.01 16.61
N ILE A 308 7.99 10.04 15.78
CA ILE A 308 8.85 11.20 16.07
C ILE A 308 8.34 12.09 17.21
N GLN A 309 7.13 11.85 17.72
CA GLN A 309 6.62 12.51 18.93
C GLN A 309 7.09 11.81 20.22
N ALA A 310 7.61 10.60 20.13
CA ALA A 310 8.19 9.86 21.24
C ALA A 310 9.72 10.05 21.31
N ASP A 311 10.32 9.55 22.38
CA ASP A 311 11.78 9.54 22.50
C ASP A 311 12.39 8.44 21.65
N LEU A 312 12.77 8.77 20.42
CA LEU A 312 13.40 7.83 19.48
C LEU A 312 14.70 7.23 20.00
N SER A 313 15.37 7.86 20.98
CA SER A 313 16.63 7.36 21.56
C SER A 313 16.41 6.13 22.48
N ALA A 314 15.15 5.86 22.85
CA ALA A 314 14.78 4.66 23.60
C ALA A 314 15.03 3.36 22.80
N LEU A 315 15.02 3.43 21.47
CA LEU A 315 15.31 2.28 20.61
C LEU A 315 16.83 2.07 20.51
N ARG A 316 17.32 0.99 21.11
CA ARG A 316 18.78 0.73 21.24
C ARG A 316 19.38 0.09 20.00
N LYS A 317 18.60 -0.65 19.22
CA LYS A 317 19.03 -1.34 17.99
C LYS A 317 18.03 -1.01 16.87
N PRO A 318 18.14 0.19 16.27
CA PRO A 318 17.24 0.56 15.17
C PRO A 318 17.36 -0.40 13.99
N PRO A 319 16.24 -0.67 13.30
CA PRO A 319 16.28 -1.38 12.02
C PRO A 319 17.21 -0.66 11.04
N THR A 320 18.01 -1.42 10.32
CA THR A 320 18.96 -0.85 9.34
C THR A 320 18.29 -0.49 8.02
N LYS A 321 17.11 -1.01 7.78
CA LYS A 321 16.30 -0.83 6.56
C LYS A 321 14.97 -0.22 6.95
N VAL A 322 14.81 1.08 6.72
CA VAL A 322 13.58 1.82 7.09
C VAL A 322 12.97 2.50 5.88
N VAL A 323 11.68 2.29 5.67
CA VAL A 323 10.99 2.80 4.49
C VAL A 323 9.60 3.35 4.82
N GLY A 324 9.13 4.27 3.98
CA GLY A 324 7.78 4.83 4.03
C GLY A 324 7.08 4.71 2.68
N ALA A 325 5.77 4.44 2.69
CA ALA A 325 4.95 4.46 1.49
C ALA A 325 3.47 4.60 1.82
N GLY A 326 2.70 5.03 0.81
CA GLY A 326 1.24 5.18 0.88
C GLY A 326 0.77 6.62 0.82
N GLU A 327 1.59 7.53 1.27
CA GLU A 327 1.48 8.98 1.16
C GLU A 327 2.90 9.56 1.02
N PRO A 328 3.08 10.78 0.50
CA PRO A 328 4.39 11.42 0.52
C PRO A 328 4.91 11.63 1.94
N LEU A 329 6.20 11.41 2.14
CA LEU A 329 6.86 11.52 3.44
C LEU A 329 7.50 12.89 3.61
N ASN A 330 7.18 13.57 4.74
CA ASN A 330 7.74 14.87 5.05
C ASN A 330 9.27 14.77 5.31
N PRO A 331 10.10 15.62 4.69
CA PRO A 331 11.54 15.67 4.90
C PRO A 331 11.98 15.82 6.36
N GLU A 332 11.22 16.57 7.18
CA GLU A 332 11.50 16.75 8.61
C GLU A 332 11.44 15.42 9.37
N VAL A 333 10.46 14.56 9.05
CA VAL A 333 10.35 13.21 9.64
C VAL A 333 11.59 12.37 9.32
N ILE A 334 12.05 12.43 8.06
CA ILE A 334 13.26 11.72 7.61
C ILE A 334 14.47 12.19 8.41
N GLU A 335 14.61 13.51 8.59
CA GLU A 335 15.76 14.09 9.28
C GLU A 335 15.79 13.76 10.77
N GLN A 336 14.64 13.78 11.45
CA GLN A 336 14.55 13.42 12.88
C GLN A 336 14.93 11.95 13.10
N VAL A 337 14.41 11.04 12.28
CA VAL A 337 14.78 9.62 12.36
C VAL A 337 16.27 9.43 12.04
N ARG A 338 16.80 10.13 11.02
CA ARG A 338 18.23 10.06 10.67
C ARG A 338 19.11 10.51 11.84
N LYS A 339 18.75 11.58 12.53
CA LYS A 339 19.51 12.08 13.70
C LYS A 339 19.49 11.09 14.87
N SER A 340 18.36 10.45 15.12
CA SER A 340 18.17 9.58 16.29
C SER A 340 18.65 8.14 16.03
N TRP A 341 18.33 7.58 14.87
CA TRP A 341 18.61 6.16 14.56
C TRP A 341 19.83 5.97 13.65
N GLY A 342 20.39 7.04 13.07
CA GLY A 342 21.49 6.94 12.13
C GLY A 342 21.14 6.35 10.77
N VAL A 343 19.85 6.14 10.49
CA VAL A 343 19.35 5.57 9.23
C VAL A 343 18.37 6.54 8.57
N THR A 344 18.32 6.53 7.24
CA THR A 344 17.47 7.43 6.47
C THR A 344 16.25 6.68 5.96
N ILE A 345 15.05 7.19 6.24
CA ILE A 345 13.81 6.61 5.70
C ILE A 345 13.81 6.80 4.18
N ARG A 346 13.60 5.72 3.45
CA ARG A 346 13.52 5.71 1.99
C ARG A 346 12.05 5.68 1.56
N ASP A 347 11.61 6.72 0.86
CA ASP A 347 10.26 6.80 0.32
C ASP A 347 10.12 5.93 -0.93
N GLY A 348 8.90 5.46 -1.19
CA GLY A 348 8.58 4.67 -2.36
C GLY A 348 7.13 4.85 -2.80
N PHE A 349 6.91 4.82 -4.11
CA PHE A 349 5.63 5.02 -4.76
C PHE A 349 5.22 3.81 -5.59
N GLY A 350 3.97 3.47 -5.47
CA GLY A 350 3.26 2.49 -6.28
C GLY A 350 1.77 2.58 -5.97
N GLN A 351 1.00 1.78 -6.67
CA GLN A 351 -0.45 1.74 -6.55
C GLN A 351 -0.94 0.31 -6.31
N THR A 352 -2.23 0.12 -6.04
CA THR A 352 -2.81 -1.23 -6.04
C THR A 352 -2.67 -1.87 -7.41
N GLU A 353 -2.78 -1.07 -8.45
CA GLU A 353 -2.65 -1.45 -9.87
C GLU A 353 -1.23 -1.86 -10.27
N THR A 354 -0.22 -1.54 -9.43
CA THR A 354 1.20 -1.84 -9.68
C THR A 354 1.85 -2.42 -8.42
N SER A 355 3.11 -2.83 -8.51
CA SER A 355 4.02 -2.92 -7.37
C SER A 355 4.73 -1.57 -7.19
N VAL A 356 5.79 -1.50 -6.38
CA VAL A 356 6.63 -0.29 -6.29
C VAL A 356 7.27 -0.02 -7.64
N GLN A 357 7.10 1.22 -8.15
CA GLN A 357 7.57 1.63 -9.47
C GLN A 357 8.57 2.79 -9.43
N ILE A 358 8.52 3.60 -8.37
CA ILE A 358 9.46 4.70 -8.12
C ILE A 358 9.89 4.61 -6.66
N ALA A 359 11.19 4.66 -6.37
CA ALA A 359 11.65 4.57 -4.99
C ALA A 359 13.06 5.13 -4.78
N ASN A 360 13.32 5.56 -3.55
CA ASN A 360 14.67 5.70 -3.01
C ASN A 360 15.15 4.29 -2.62
N THR A 361 15.91 3.63 -3.49
CA THR A 361 16.39 2.25 -3.27
C THR A 361 17.74 2.25 -2.53
N PRO A 362 18.18 1.12 -1.96
CA PRO A 362 19.57 0.97 -1.55
C PRO A 362 20.52 1.31 -2.70
N GLY A 363 21.77 1.68 -2.39
CA GLY A 363 22.79 1.97 -3.37
C GLY A 363 22.65 3.32 -4.09
N GLN A 364 21.70 4.16 -3.68
CA GLN A 364 21.61 5.54 -4.20
C GLN A 364 21.41 6.55 -3.07
N PRO A 365 21.87 7.80 -3.26
CA PRO A 365 21.60 8.87 -2.30
C PRO A 365 20.08 9.08 -2.15
N VAL A 366 19.60 9.16 -0.91
CA VAL A 366 18.21 9.53 -0.66
C VAL A 366 18.05 11.03 -0.86
N LYS A 367 17.09 11.43 -1.71
CA LYS A 367 16.71 12.83 -1.86
C LYS A 367 15.42 13.07 -1.07
N PRO A 368 15.49 13.69 0.12
CA PRO A 368 14.31 13.98 0.94
C PRO A 368 13.27 14.80 0.15
N GLY A 369 11.99 14.45 0.29
CA GLY A 369 10.89 15.07 -0.46
C GLY A 369 10.68 14.51 -1.86
N SER A 370 11.59 13.65 -2.35
CA SER A 370 11.40 12.91 -3.59
C SER A 370 11.00 11.47 -3.31
N MET A 371 10.12 10.92 -4.15
CA MET A 371 9.79 9.48 -4.14
C MET A 371 10.99 8.59 -4.54
N GLY A 372 12.03 9.18 -5.12
CA GLY A 372 13.19 8.48 -5.65
C GLY A 372 13.19 8.41 -7.18
N ARG A 373 13.79 7.36 -7.73
CA ARG A 373 13.90 7.10 -9.17
C ARG A 373 13.08 5.87 -9.56
N ALA A 374 12.86 5.69 -10.87
CA ALA A 374 12.27 4.45 -11.39
C ALA A 374 13.04 3.22 -10.90
N VAL A 375 12.33 2.20 -10.40
CA VAL A 375 12.99 0.97 -9.94
C VAL A 375 13.33 0.03 -11.11
N PRO A 376 14.27 -0.91 -10.96
CA PRO A 376 14.59 -1.88 -12.00
C PRO A 376 13.34 -2.56 -12.58
N GLY A 377 13.27 -2.64 -13.90
CA GLY A 377 12.16 -3.24 -14.63
C GLY A 377 10.96 -2.33 -14.90
N PHE A 378 10.98 -1.06 -14.42
CA PHE A 378 9.96 -0.06 -14.72
C PHE A 378 10.53 1.08 -15.58
N ARG A 379 9.81 1.47 -16.63
CA ARG A 379 10.10 2.64 -17.44
C ARG A 379 9.04 3.70 -17.15
N VAL A 380 9.43 4.69 -16.35
CA VAL A 380 8.57 5.79 -15.94
C VAL A 380 8.77 6.97 -16.88
N VAL A 381 7.69 7.53 -17.35
CA VAL A 381 7.64 8.73 -18.19
C VAL A 381 6.64 9.70 -17.59
N LEU A 382 6.94 10.99 -17.62
CA LEU A 382 5.98 12.04 -17.27
C LEU A 382 5.41 12.62 -18.54
N LEU A 383 4.08 12.60 -18.67
CA LEU A 383 3.38 13.14 -19.84
C LEU A 383 2.69 14.45 -19.49
N ASP A 384 2.92 15.48 -20.30
CA ASP A 384 2.15 16.72 -20.19
C ASP A 384 0.66 16.43 -20.48
N PRO A 385 -0.26 16.81 -19.59
CA PRO A 385 -1.67 16.43 -19.71
C PRO A 385 -2.43 17.14 -20.86
N VAL A 386 -1.82 18.15 -21.49
CA VAL A 386 -2.41 18.90 -22.61
C VAL A 386 -1.92 18.38 -23.95
N SER A 387 -0.60 18.25 -24.09
CA SER A 387 0.02 17.78 -25.34
C SER A 387 0.12 16.26 -25.44
N GLY A 388 0.13 15.54 -24.32
CA GLY A 388 0.40 14.09 -24.26
C GLY A 388 1.87 13.74 -24.52
N GLU A 389 2.76 14.72 -24.63
CA GLU A 389 4.17 14.52 -24.91
C GLU A 389 5.00 14.41 -23.62
N PRO A 390 6.17 13.73 -23.66
CA PRO A 390 7.08 13.68 -22.53
C PRO A 390 7.50 15.07 -22.04
N SER A 391 7.47 15.26 -20.72
CA SER A 391 7.78 16.54 -20.06
C SER A 391 8.53 16.31 -18.75
N SER A 392 9.17 17.34 -18.21
CA SER A 392 9.77 17.32 -16.88
C SER A 392 8.75 17.43 -15.74
N GLU A 393 7.50 17.82 -16.01
CA GLU A 393 6.37 17.81 -15.10
C GLU A 393 5.13 17.34 -15.83
N GLY A 394 4.43 16.35 -15.28
CA GLY A 394 3.25 15.80 -15.91
C GLY A 394 2.69 14.60 -15.18
N GLU A 395 1.74 13.92 -15.82
CA GLU A 395 1.21 12.67 -15.30
C GLU A 395 2.29 11.59 -15.34
N ILE A 396 2.43 10.89 -14.22
CA ILE A 396 3.32 9.74 -14.09
C ILE A 396 2.71 8.58 -14.87
N CYS A 397 3.42 8.11 -15.88
CA CYS A 397 2.98 7.02 -16.73
C CYS A 397 4.05 5.94 -16.83
N LEU A 398 3.63 4.69 -17.13
CA LEU A 398 4.52 3.60 -17.44
C LEU A 398 4.52 3.33 -18.95
N ASP A 399 5.69 3.28 -19.55
CA ASP A 399 5.85 2.94 -20.97
C ASP A 399 5.54 1.46 -21.21
N LEU A 400 4.49 1.18 -21.97
CA LEU A 400 4.02 -0.17 -22.26
C LEU A 400 4.76 -0.86 -23.42
N THR A 401 5.67 -0.17 -24.11
CA THR A 401 6.58 -0.85 -25.07
C THR A 401 7.45 -1.87 -24.36
N HIS A 402 7.66 -1.65 -23.04
CA HIS A 402 8.33 -2.58 -22.13
C HIS A 402 7.43 -2.80 -20.92
N ARG A 403 6.23 -3.35 -21.15
CA ARG A 403 5.23 -3.56 -20.10
C ARG A 403 5.86 -4.27 -18.90
N PRO A 404 5.89 -3.64 -17.70
CA PRO A 404 6.44 -4.26 -16.51
C PRO A 404 5.53 -5.41 -16.04
N VAL A 405 6.13 -6.43 -15.47
CA VAL A 405 5.39 -7.57 -14.93
C VAL A 405 4.48 -7.16 -13.78
N GLY A 406 4.94 -6.23 -12.94
CA GLY A 406 4.18 -5.77 -11.76
C GLY A 406 2.92 -4.95 -12.05
N LEU A 407 2.52 -4.79 -13.31
CA LEU A 407 1.32 -4.05 -13.70
C LEU A 407 0.09 -4.97 -13.76
N MET A 408 -1.05 -4.50 -13.25
CA MET A 408 -2.32 -5.22 -13.22
C MET A 408 -2.72 -5.78 -14.59
N ALA A 409 -3.54 -6.82 -14.60
CA ALA A 409 -4.17 -7.32 -15.82
C ALA A 409 -5.17 -6.30 -16.40
N GLY A 410 -5.91 -5.64 -15.52
CA GLY A 410 -6.91 -4.62 -15.84
C GLY A 410 -7.88 -4.42 -14.67
N TYR A 411 -8.93 -3.65 -14.91
CA TYR A 411 -10.07 -3.56 -14.00
C TYR A 411 -11.09 -4.63 -14.39
N ALA A 412 -11.39 -5.55 -13.47
CA ALA A 412 -12.35 -6.61 -13.73
C ALA A 412 -13.74 -6.02 -13.99
N ASP A 413 -14.40 -6.53 -15.04
CA ASP A 413 -15.73 -6.13 -15.48
C ASP A 413 -15.86 -4.62 -15.85
N ASP A 414 -14.73 -3.97 -16.25
CA ASP A 414 -14.70 -2.56 -16.65
C ASP A 414 -13.66 -2.33 -17.78
N ASP A 415 -13.98 -2.84 -18.96
CA ASP A 415 -13.09 -2.78 -20.14
C ASP A 415 -12.85 -1.34 -20.61
N GLU A 416 -13.85 -0.45 -20.50
CA GLU A 416 -13.73 0.96 -20.88
C GLU A 416 -12.71 1.69 -20.00
N ARG A 417 -12.78 1.46 -18.69
CA ARG A 417 -11.81 2.02 -17.74
C ARG A 417 -10.43 1.43 -17.95
N THR A 418 -10.35 0.13 -18.23
CA THR A 418 -9.09 -0.53 -18.56
C THR A 418 -8.47 0.08 -19.81
N ALA A 419 -9.24 0.23 -20.87
CA ALA A 419 -8.78 0.86 -22.12
C ALA A 419 -8.30 2.31 -21.89
N THR A 420 -9.00 3.07 -21.06
CA THR A 420 -8.61 4.44 -20.69
C THR A 420 -7.29 4.45 -19.92
N ALA A 421 -7.13 3.54 -18.94
CA ALA A 421 -5.91 3.47 -18.15
C ALA A 421 -4.68 3.02 -18.96
N PHE A 422 -4.89 2.30 -20.07
CA PHE A 422 -3.83 1.83 -20.97
C PHE A 422 -3.76 2.58 -22.29
N ALA A 423 -4.30 3.81 -22.37
CA ALA A 423 -4.37 4.57 -23.60
C ALA A 423 -2.99 5.02 -24.12
N GLY A 424 -2.86 5.24 -25.41
CA GLY A 424 -1.70 5.85 -26.04
C GLY A 424 -0.38 5.09 -25.89
N GLY A 425 -0.40 3.81 -25.51
CA GLY A 425 0.82 3.01 -25.28
C GLY A 425 1.44 3.23 -23.89
N TYR A 426 0.71 3.85 -22.98
CA TYR A 426 1.12 4.10 -21.61
C TYR A 426 0.09 3.57 -20.61
N TYR A 427 0.55 3.20 -19.42
CA TYR A 427 -0.33 3.07 -18.27
C TYR A 427 -0.38 4.40 -17.52
N HIS A 428 -1.56 4.98 -17.41
CA HIS A 428 -1.85 6.25 -16.77
C HIS A 428 -2.14 6.05 -15.27
N THR A 429 -1.26 6.56 -14.40
CA THR A 429 -1.43 6.40 -12.95
C THR A 429 -2.49 7.32 -12.36
N GLY A 430 -2.82 8.42 -13.02
CA GLY A 430 -3.61 9.51 -12.48
C GLY A 430 -2.88 10.32 -11.38
N ASP A 431 -1.58 10.11 -11.22
CA ASP A 431 -0.73 10.85 -10.31
C ASP A 431 0.22 11.76 -11.10
N VAL A 432 0.51 12.94 -10.59
CA VAL A 432 1.36 13.95 -11.23
C VAL A 432 2.65 14.06 -10.47
N GLY A 433 3.75 14.16 -11.19
CA GLY A 433 5.09 14.35 -10.64
C GLY A 433 5.91 15.35 -11.44
N SER A 434 7.06 15.70 -10.89
CA SER A 434 8.13 16.41 -11.57
C SER A 434 9.42 15.63 -11.47
N ILE A 435 10.21 15.57 -12.54
CA ILE A 435 11.48 14.87 -12.61
C ILE A 435 12.62 15.87 -12.72
N ASP A 436 13.67 15.69 -11.92
CA ASP A 436 14.86 16.52 -11.99
C ASP A 436 15.93 15.97 -12.96
N GLU A 437 17.00 16.72 -13.14
CA GLU A 437 18.14 16.37 -14.00
C GLU A 437 18.85 15.07 -13.62
N ASN A 438 18.71 14.63 -12.34
CA ASN A 438 19.26 13.39 -11.81
C ASN A 438 18.28 12.22 -11.85
N GLY A 439 17.09 12.42 -12.39
CA GLY A 439 16.03 11.41 -12.53
C GLY A 439 15.20 11.17 -11.27
N TYR A 440 15.33 12.02 -10.24
CA TYR A 440 14.48 11.93 -9.05
C TYR A 440 13.11 12.53 -9.33
N ILE A 441 12.07 11.78 -8.96
CA ILE A 441 10.68 12.16 -9.19
C ILE A 441 10.08 12.63 -7.86
N THR A 442 9.54 13.84 -7.87
CA THR A 442 8.81 14.44 -6.75
C THR A 442 7.32 14.38 -7.02
N TYR A 443 6.54 13.96 -6.04
CA TYR A 443 5.09 13.91 -6.13
C TYR A 443 4.50 15.32 -6.11
N VAL A 444 3.61 15.60 -7.05
CA VAL A 444 2.91 16.89 -7.15
C VAL A 444 1.45 16.77 -6.68
N GLY A 445 0.78 15.67 -7.01
CA GLY A 445 -0.61 15.42 -6.59
C GLY A 445 -1.35 14.47 -7.53
N ARG A 446 -2.63 14.28 -7.26
CA ARG A 446 -3.54 13.59 -8.19
C ARG A 446 -3.87 14.51 -9.36
N THR A 447 -4.08 13.95 -10.54
CA THR A 447 -4.53 14.74 -11.72
C THR A 447 -5.83 15.48 -11.45
N ASP A 448 -6.71 14.93 -10.63
CA ASP A 448 -8.01 15.48 -10.24
C ASP A 448 -7.95 16.37 -8.97
N ASP A 449 -6.86 16.37 -8.22
CA ASP A 449 -6.66 17.21 -7.02
C ASP A 449 -5.81 18.46 -7.30
N VAL A 450 -4.88 18.38 -8.26
CA VAL A 450 -4.08 19.54 -8.68
C VAL A 450 -4.97 20.54 -9.40
N PHE A 451 -4.92 21.79 -9.02
CA PHE A 451 -5.80 22.83 -9.57
C PHE A 451 -5.04 24.07 -10.00
N LYS A 452 -5.69 24.91 -10.82
CA LYS A 452 -5.17 26.21 -11.23
C LYS A 452 -5.70 27.32 -10.31
N ALA A 453 -4.78 28.13 -9.78
CA ALA A 453 -5.09 29.38 -9.13
C ALA A 453 -4.45 30.50 -9.97
N SER A 454 -5.25 31.32 -10.63
CA SER A 454 -4.80 32.18 -11.75
C SER A 454 -4.13 31.30 -12.84
N ASP A 455 -2.91 31.63 -13.24
CA ASP A 455 -2.15 30.86 -14.25
C ASP A 455 -1.22 29.80 -13.63
N TYR A 456 -1.23 29.67 -12.30
CA TYR A 456 -0.33 28.76 -11.60
C TYR A 456 -1.01 27.42 -11.26
N ARG A 457 -0.27 26.35 -11.49
CA ARG A 457 -0.66 25.02 -11.06
C ARG A 457 -0.30 24.83 -9.58
N ILE A 458 -1.28 24.46 -8.77
CA ILE A 458 -1.14 24.32 -7.31
C ILE A 458 -1.23 22.84 -6.92
N SER A 459 -0.21 22.38 -6.20
CA SER A 459 -0.20 21.08 -5.54
C SER A 459 -0.85 21.21 -4.15
N PRO A 460 -2.00 20.59 -3.90
CA PRO A 460 -2.57 20.53 -2.55
C PRO A 460 -1.60 19.94 -1.54
N PHE A 461 -0.88 18.89 -1.93
CA PHE A 461 0.07 18.19 -1.07
C PHE A 461 1.22 19.10 -0.59
N GLU A 462 1.80 19.91 -1.45
CA GLU A 462 2.85 20.85 -1.07
C GLU A 462 2.36 21.82 0.02
N LEU A 463 1.13 22.33 -0.14
CA LEU A 463 0.53 23.24 0.82
C LEU A 463 0.19 22.55 2.15
N GLU A 464 -0.32 21.32 2.07
CA GLU A 464 -0.62 20.50 3.24
C GLU A 464 0.67 20.15 4.01
N SER A 465 1.77 19.88 3.33
CA SER A 465 3.06 19.61 3.96
C SER A 465 3.53 20.80 4.79
N VAL A 466 3.42 22.02 4.27
CA VAL A 466 3.75 23.25 5.02
C VAL A 466 2.79 23.46 6.20
N LEU A 467 1.49 23.21 6.02
CA LEU A 467 0.52 23.32 7.11
C LEU A 467 0.85 22.37 8.28
N LEU A 468 1.28 21.14 7.97
CA LEU A 468 1.64 20.14 8.99
C LEU A 468 2.91 20.48 9.80
N GLU A 469 3.73 21.42 9.33
CA GLU A 469 4.88 21.93 10.09
C GLU A 469 4.48 22.90 11.19
N HIS A 470 3.26 23.44 11.15
CA HIS A 470 2.77 24.36 12.19
C HIS A 470 2.31 23.57 13.43
N PRO A 471 2.77 23.96 14.66
CA PRO A 471 2.48 23.20 15.90
C PRO A 471 1.00 22.98 16.21
N ALA A 472 0.13 23.89 15.77
CA ALA A 472 -1.31 23.79 16.00
C ALA A 472 -2.02 22.85 15.00
N VAL A 473 -1.35 22.31 13.98
CA VAL A 473 -1.97 21.52 12.92
C VAL A 473 -1.67 20.04 13.12
N ALA A 474 -2.71 19.23 13.34
CA ALA A 474 -2.59 17.77 13.38
C ALA A 474 -2.78 17.16 12.00
N GLU A 475 -3.78 17.63 11.25
CA GLU A 475 -4.08 17.18 9.89
C GLU A 475 -4.56 18.36 9.04
N ALA A 476 -4.30 18.32 7.75
CA ALA A 476 -4.75 19.34 6.82
C ALA A 476 -5.16 18.73 5.47
N ALA A 477 -6.13 19.37 4.82
CA ALA A 477 -6.51 19.11 3.43
C ALA A 477 -6.69 20.43 2.70
N VAL A 478 -6.08 20.56 1.53
CA VAL A 478 -6.20 21.75 0.70
C VAL A 478 -7.01 21.43 -0.55
N VAL A 479 -7.98 22.31 -0.85
CA VAL A 479 -8.82 22.21 -2.04
C VAL A 479 -8.96 23.59 -2.69
N PRO A 480 -9.29 23.63 -4.02
CA PRO A 480 -9.65 24.89 -4.67
C PRO A 480 -10.97 25.40 -4.09
N SER A 481 -11.01 26.67 -3.75
CA SER A 481 -12.23 27.38 -3.37
C SER A 481 -12.50 28.46 -4.43
N PRO A 482 -13.72 28.54 -5.02
CA PRO A 482 -14.04 29.47 -6.10
C PRO A 482 -13.73 30.93 -5.73
N ASP A 483 -13.10 31.66 -6.66
CA ASP A 483 -12.73 33.06 -6.49
C ASP A 483 -13.02 33.84 -7.77
N PRO A 484 -13.70 35.02 -7.71
CA PRO A 484 -14.15 35.75 -8.89
C PRO A 484 -13.01 36.35 -9.71
N ILE A 485 -11.82 36.53 -9.12
CA ILE A 485 -10.68 37.15 -9.79
C ILE A 485 -9.65 36.10 -10.24
N ARG A 486 -9.44 35.07 -9.41
CA ARG A 486 -8.37 34.08 -9.59
C ARG A 486 -8.86 32.69 -10.05
N LEU A 487 -10.13 32.58 -10.44
CA LEU A 487 -10.84 31.32 -10.70
C LEU A 487 -10.96 30.46 -9.43
N ALA A 488 -9.87 30.20 -8.77
CA ALA A 488 -9.82 29.52 -7.49
C ALA A 488 -8.68 30.05 -6.62
N VAL A 489 -8.83 29.89 -5.30
CA VAL A 489 -7.78 30.13 -4.32
C VAL A 489 -7.61 28.89 -3.42
N PRO A 490 -6.40 28.63 -2.90
CA PRO A 490 -6.20 27.55 -1.96
C PRO A 490 -6.97 27.78 -0.65
N LYS A 491 -7.83 26.82 -0.29
CA LYS A 491 -8.51 26.76 1.01
C LYS A 491 -8.04 25.53 1.77
N ALA A 492 -7.61 25.75 3.02
CA ALA A 492 -7.22 24.70 3.94
C ALA A 492 -8.37 24.32 4.88
N TYR A 493 -8.67 23.05 4.98
CA TYR A 493 -9.41 22.45 6.08
C TYR A 493 -8.41 21.86 7.06
N VAL A 494 -8.52 22.22 8.35
CA VAL A 494 -7.51 21.93 9.36
C VAL A 494 -8.13 21.25 10.57
N VAL A 495 -7.55 20.13 10.98
CA VAL A 495 -7.76 19.50 12.28
C VAL A 495 -6.67 19.99 13.22
N LEU A 496 -7.04 20.53 14.36
CA LEU A 496 -6.09 21.06 15.33
C LEU A 496 -5.42 19.96 16.16
N ALA A 497 -4.17 20.21 16.51
CA ALA A 497 -3.43 19.39 17.46
C ALA A 497 -4.00 19.58 18.89
N ALA A 498 -3.80 18.60 19.76
CA ALA A 498 -4.24 18.64 21.15
C ALA A 498 -3.69 19.90 21.87
N GLY A 499 -4.54 20.57 22.63
CA GLY A 499 -4.19 21.79 23.35
C GLY A 499 -4.35 23.10 22.57
N HIS A 500 -4.84 23.04 21.32
CA HIS A 500 -5.16 24.22 20.52
C HIS A 500 -6.68 24.35 20.29
N GLU A 501 -7.16 25.58 20.25
CA GLU A 501 -8.59 25.90 20.09
C GLU A 501 -8.88 26.54 18.73
N PRO A 502 -10.07 26.29 18.12
CA PRO A 502 -10.48 26.90 16.86
C PRO A 502 -10.85 28.36 17.03
N SER A 503 -9.85 29.23 16.99
CA SER A 503 -9.99 30.67 17.20
C SER A 503 -9.43 31.48 16.02
N GLY A 504 -9.79 32.79 15.97
CA GLY A 504 -9.21 33.72 15.00
C GLY A 504 -7.70 33.88 15.18
N GLU A 505 -7.21 33.83 16.42
CA GLU A 505 -5.78 33.92 16.74
C GLU A 505 -5.02 32.72 16.20
N THR A 506 -5.55 31.50 16.39
CA THR A 506 -4.98 30.26 15.84
C THR A 506 -5.00 30.29 14.31
N ALA A 507 -6.09 30.75 13.70
CA ALA A 507 -6.20 30.88 12.25
C ALA A 507 -5.18 31.88 11.68
N GLU A 508 -5.00 33.03 12.32
CA GLU A 508 -4.01 34.04 11.93
C GLU A 508 -2.59 33.50 12.02
N SER A 509 -2.27 32.78 13.11
CA SER A 509 -0.97 32.13 13.30
C SER A 509 -0.63 31.17 12.17
N ILE A 510 -1.56 30.28 11.81
CA ILE A 510 -1.39 29.32 10.73
C ILE A 510 -1.24 30.03 9.37
N LEU A 511 -2.10 30.99 9.06
CA LEU A 511 -2.03 31.75 7.80
C LEU A 511 -0.72 32.56 7.70
N ARG A 512 -0.24 33.13 8.80
CA ARG A 512 1.04 33.83 8.87
C ARG A 512 2.20 32.88 8.60
N PHE A 513 2.19 31.70 9.20
CA PHE A 513 3.21 30.68 8.99
C PHE A 513 3.24 30.25 7.52
N CYS A 514 2.08 29.93 6.93
CA CYS A 514 1.99 29.60 5.50
C CYS A 514 2.51 30.73 4.60
N ARG A 515 2.23 31.99 4.97
CA ARG A 515 2.69 33.15 4.20
C ARG A 515 4.22 33.31 4.22
N GLN A 516 4.86 32.93 5.31
CA GLN A 516 6.31 32.99 5.47
C GLN A 516 7.03 31.86 4.71
N ASN A 517 6.39 30.70 4.58
CA ASN A 517 6.99 29.48 4.06
C ASN A 517 6.52 29.11 2.62
N LEU A 518 5.51 29.81 2.08
CA LEU A 518 5.00 29.57 0.73
C LEU A 518 5.21 30.78 -0.17
N ALA A 519 5.52 30.49 -1.44
CA ALA A 519 5.58 31.53 -2.47
C ALA A 519 4.23 32.28 -2.59
N PRO A 520 4.20 33.56 -2.98
CA PRO A 520 2.98 34.38 -2.98
C PRO A 520 1.80 33.79 -3.74
N TYR A 521 2.03 33.06 -4.83
CA TYR A 521 0.97 32.43 -5.63
C TYR A 521 0.45 31.11 -5.03
N LYS A 522 1.18 30.50 -4.07
CA LYS A 522 0.82 29.27 -3.37
C LYS A 522 0.17 29.50 -2.01
N ARG A 523 0.00 30.74 -1.58
CA ARG A 523 -0.50 31.06 -0.23
C ARG A 523 -1.90 30.52 -0.01
N ILE A 524 -2.09 29.92 1.19
CA ILE A 524 -3.42 29.61 1.71
C ILE A 524 -4.16 30.91 1.93
N ARG A 525 -5.33 31.07 1.32
CA ARG A 525 -6.13 32.30 1.41
C ARG A 525 -7.37 32.16 2.25
N ARG A 526 -7.83 30.92 2.43
CA ARG A 526 -8.99 30.57 3.24
C ARG A 526 -8.63 29.40 4.15
N LEU A 527 -9.13 29.42 5.38
CA LEU A 527 -8.90 28.38 6.38
C LEU A 527 -10.20 28.08 7.09
N GLN A 528 -10.47 26.83 7.36
CA GLN A 528 -11.61 26.37 8.15
C GLN A 528 -11.19 25.22 9.05
N PHE A 529 -11.51 25.33 10.35
CA PHE A 529 -11.32 24.21 11.28
C PHE A 529 -12.49 23.24 11.10
N ALA A 530 -12.19 22.00 10.80
CA ALA A 530 -13.19 20.95 10.56
C ALA A 530 -12.56 19.56 10.59
N ASP A 531 -13.36 18.56 10.92
CA ASP A 531 -13.01 17.17 10.70
C ASP A 531 -12.89 16.86 9.21
N LEU A 532 -11.89 16.06 8.84
CA LEU A 532 -11.64 15.68 7.47
C LEU A 532 -12.39 14.39 7.10
N PRO A 533 -13.15 14.37 6.01
CA PRO A 533 -13.77 13.14 5.52
C PRO A 533 -12.67 12.16 5.08
N LYS A 534 -12.78 10.93 5.53
CA LYS A 534 -11.78 9.89 5.26
C LYS A 534 -12.42 8.64 4.67
N THR A 535 -11.65 7.93 3.87
CA THR A 535 -11.96 6.56 3.49
C THR A 535 -11.76 5.62 4.68
N ILE A 536 -12.24 4.38 4.57
CA ILE A 536 -11.99 3.33 5.58
C ILE A 536 -10.49 3.09 5.78
N SER A 537 -9.66 3.36 4.76
CA SER A 537 -8.20 3.28 4.84
C SER A 537 -7.52 4.50 5.50
N GLY A 538 -8.29 5.49 5.95
CA GLY A 538 -7.78 6.71 6.56
C GLY A 538 -7.34 7.80 5.57
N LYS A 539 -7.47 7.59 4.26
CA LYS A 539 -7.13 8.60 3.24
C LYS A 539 -8.18 9.71 3.19
N ILE A 540 -7.75 10.96 3.11
CA ILE A 540 -8.63 12.13 3.02
C ILE A 540 -9.39 12.10 1.70
N ARG A 541 -10.71 12.30 1.77
CA ARG A 541 -11.63 12.35 0.61
C ARG A 541 -11.78 13.80 0.13
N ARG A 542 -10.77 14.32 -0.56
CA ARG A 542 -10.78 15.71 -1.08
C ARG A 542 -11.92 15.98 -2.04
N VAL A 543 -12.42 14.97 -2.74
CA VAL A 543 -13.60 15.09 -3.60
C VAL A 543 -14.84 15.60 -2.86
N GLU A 544 -15.04 15.18 -1.61
CA GLU A 544 -16.15 15.69 -0.79
C GLU A 544 -15.94 17.15 -0.37
N LEU A 545 -14.71 17.51 -0.02
CA LEU A 545 -14.38 18.89 0.33
C LEU A 545 -14.52 19.81 -0.89
N ARG A 546 -14.08 19.37 -2.08
CA ARG A 546 -14.31 20.11 -3.33
C ARG A 546 -15.80 20.26 -3.64
N GLY A 547 -16.60 19.22 -3.41
CA GLY A 547 -18.06 19.29 -3.55
C GLY A 547 -18.67 20.37 -2.69
N ARG A 548 -18.28 20.45 -1.40
CA ARG A 548 -18.73 21.50 -0.46
C ARG A 548 -18.34 22.90 -0.94
N GLU A 549 -17.12 23.07 -1.48
CA GLU A 549 -16.68 24.36 -2.01
C GLU A 549 -17.46 24.76 -3.28
N ASN A 550 -17.71 23.83 -4.18
CA ASN A 550 -18.48 24.08 -5.38
C ASN A 550 -19.95 24.47 -5.07
N GLU A 551 -20.57 23.80 -4.08
CA GLU A 551 -21.93 24.12 -3.63
C GLU A 551 -21.99 25.48 -2.92
N ALA A 552 -20.97 25.81 -2.14
CA ALA A 552 -20.88 27.12 -1.47
C ALA A 552 -20.61 28.25 -2.46
N GLY A 553 -19.85 27.97 -3.56
CA GLY A 553 -19.41 28.98 -4.49
C GLY A 553 -18.53 30.03 -3.83
N GLU A 554 -18.81 31.31 -4.09
CA GLU A 554 -18.09 32.44 -3.48
C GLU A 554 -18.57 32.80 -2.07
N ARG A 555 -19.64 32.15 -1.58
CA ARG A 555 -20.21 32.43 -0.27
C ARG A 555 -19.26 32.00 0.83
N ARG A 556 -19.08 32.89 1.79
CA ARG A 556 -18.33 32.54 3.01
C ARG A 556 -19.08 31.49 3.83
N GLN A 557 -18.38 30.44 4.18
CA GLN A 557 -18.94 29.37 5.03
C GLN A 557 -18.84 29.75 6.53
N GLN A 558 -19.69 29.13 7.34
CA GLN A 558 -19.62 29.33 8.78
C GLN A 558 -18.29 28.78 9.33
N GLY A 559 -17.60 29.57 10.15
CA GLY A 559 -16.30 29.21 10.71
C GLY A 559 -15.13 29.30 9.73
N GLU A 560 -15.34 29.88 8.55
CA GLU A 560 -14.27 30.17 7.59
C GLU A 560 -13.54 31.45 7.96
N TYR A 561 -12.22 31.39 8.01
CA TYR A 561 -11.32 32.51 8.14
C TYR A 561 -10.69 32.80 6.78
N ARG A 562 -10.56 34.09 6.45
CA ARG A 562 -9.94 34.56 5.21
C ARG A 562 -8.72 35.42 5.49
N GLU A 563 -7.75 35.44 4.59
CA GLU A 563 -6.54 36.26 4.70
C GLU A 563 -6.89 37.75 4.93
N GLU A 564 -7.98 38.24 4.32
CA GLU A 564 -8.47 39.61 4.49
C GLU A 564 -9.02 39.95 5.88
N ASP A 565 -9.36 38.96 6.69
CA ASP A 565 -9.84 39.17 8.06
C ASP A 565 -8.71 39.66 9.00
N PHE A 566 -7.46 39.47 8.55
CA PHE A 566 -6.27 39.75 9.36
C PHE A 566 -5.39 40.83 8.72
N PRO A 567 -5.65 42.11 8.97
CA PRO A 567 -4.88 43.22 8.39
C PRO A 567 -3.36 43.12 8.63
N GLY A 568 -2.96 42.53 9.77
CA GLY A 568 -1.57 42.30 10.15
C GLY A 568 -0.82 41.30 9.26
N LEU A 569 -1.50 40.55 8.41
CA LEU A 569 -0.86 39.68 7.43
C LEU A 569 -0.41 40.43 6.15
N LYS A 570 -0.86 41.68 5.95
CA LYS A 570 -0.54 42.48 4.75
C LYS A 570 0.77 43.26 4.86
N SER A 571 1.33 43.32 6.08
CA SER A 571 2.59 44.02 6.37
C SER A 571 3.83 43.19 6.07
#